data_c23ed6c1a655333b263b5e72099d6a8b
#
_entry.id   c23ed6c1a655333b263b5e72099d6a8b
#
_cell.length_a   1.000
_cell.length_b   1.000
_cell.length_c   1.000
_cell.angle_alpha   90.00
_cell.angle_beta   90.00
_cell.angle_gamma   90.00
#
_symmetry.space_group_name_H-M   'P 1'
#
loop_
_entity.id
_entity.type
_entity.pdbx_description
1 polymer ?
#
loop_
_entity_poly.entity_id
_entity_poly.type
_entity_poly.pdbx_seq_one_letter_code
_entity_poly.pdbx_strand_id
1 'polypeptide(L)'
;MPNLRKFYLRWVRRAAPTHFLLLGIVLAIALFIYAPQPPNAKSTVSALETSQEIELAKKVGKEIIAACPIVTDVKNLAAYDSCAQKLSKLKTLRDTMNAPFLWGAQSKVGNYNIKDSQTTAFDPLVWRRIYLATFMFKGEPQIEQVNNLIVIHLPTQFRNQFDIGAYPYPFWHSSKKWDSYQQSTELLVFLEQGKLKGALRSAVVDRQRPKVNHAWDGKWIWTDAHGKQPYVTLYTRLFSPSNPHVAKVDAAYRAFEAKLRQNACVVCHSPDNASKQNPLLILSYPNQALSLRHETVRQIKEKRMPPPAGIVDDQERQQLIQLAQAFAQAGDKALAYEGEKITSGKN
;
A
#
# COMPACT_ATOMS: atom_id res chain seq x y z
N MET A 1 -21.95 51.19 -71.12
CA MET A 1 -21.63 50.08 -70.17
C MET A 1 -22.03 48.74 -70.77
N PRO A 2 -21.32 48.16 -71.69
CA PRO A 2 -21.71 46.84 -72.21
C PRO A 2 -20.75 45.71 -71.92
N ASN A 3 -19.82 45.83 -70.96
CA ASN A 3 -18.79 44.80 -70.76
C ASN A 3 -18.91 43.98 -69.49
N LEU A 4 -19.86 44.24 -68.58
CA LEU A 4 -20.02 43.51 -67.34
C LEU A 4 -20.77 42.16 -67.48
N ARG A 5 -21.67 42.03 -68.46
CA ARG A 5 -22.45 40.79 -68.68
C ARG A 5 -21.62 39.63 -69.24
N LYS A 6 -20.58 39.94 -70.02
CA LYS A 6 -19.72 38.92 -70.65
C LYS A 6 -18.70 38.34 -69.64
N PHE A 7 -18.35 39.10 -68.61
CA PHE A 7 -17.41 38.66 -67.62
C PHE A 7 -18.08 37.70 -66.62
N TYR A 8 -19.36 37.94 -66.22
CA TYR A 8 -20.12 37.14 -65.30
C TYR A 8 -20.43 35.74 -65.86
N LEU A 9 -20.79 35.61 -67.09
CA LEU A 9 -21.08 34.32 -67.74
C LEU A 9 -19.84 33.46 -68.00
N ARG A 10 -18.65 34.06 -68.11
CA ARG A 10 -17.39 33.31 -68.19
C ARG A 10 -16.89 32.78 -66.91
N TRP A 11 -17.21 33.45 -65.81
CA TRP A 11 -16.83 33.02 -64.41
C TRP A 11 -17.70 31.88 -63.91
N VAL A 12 -18.98 31.95 -64.14
CA VAL A 12 -19.95 30.90 -63.74
C VAL A 12 -19.72 29.59 -64.52
N ARG A 13 -19.25 29.62 -65.78
CA ARG A 13 -18.94 28.38 -66.53
C ARG A 13 -17.64 27.68 -66.10
N ARG A 14 -16.72 28.35 -65.44
CA ARG A 14 -15.44 27.75 -64.98
C ARG A 14 -15.45 27.32 -63.53
N ALA A 15 -16.40 27.78 -62.74
CA ALA A 15 -16.45 27.48 -61.31
C ALA A 15 -17.46 26.38 -60.94
N ALA A 16 -18.30 25.94 -61.84
CA ALA A 16 -19.40 25.03 -61.53
C ALA A 16 -19.04 23.64 -60.97
N PRO A 17 -18.00 22.93 -61.45
CA PRO A 17 -17.77 21.57 -60.95
C PRO A 17 -17.09 21.52 -59.58
N THR A 18 -16.25 22.51 -59.25
CA THR A 18 -15.50 22.49 -57.98
C THR A 18 -16.34 22.98 -56.79
N HIS A 19 -17.28 23.88 -57.01
CA HIS A 19 -18.14 24.39 -55.92
C HIS A 19 -19.23 23.41 -55.51
N PHE A 20 -19.73 22.59 -56.43
CA PHE A 20 -20.69 21.51 -56.09
C PHE A 20 -20.00 20.37 -55.30
N LEU A 21 -18.73 20.09 -55.59
CA LEU A 21 -17.96 19.08 -54.84
C LEU A 21 -17.68 19.58 -53.42
N LEU A 22 -17.29 20.85 -53.25
CA LEU A 22 -17.07 21.45 -51.93
C LEU A 22 -18.36 21.57 -51.10
N LEU A 23 -19.49 21.92 -51.72
CA LEU A 23 -20.78 21.98 -51.03
C LEU A 23 -21.24 20.60 -50.60
N GLY A 24 -21.02 19.56 -51.42
CA GLY A 24 -21.30 18.17 -51.09
C GLY A 24 -20.45 17.66 -49.92
N ILE A 25 -19.16 18.00 -49.85
CA ILE A 25 -18.27 17.64 -48.76
C ILE A 25 -18.65 18.37 -47.46
N VAL A 26 -18.99 19.65 -47.52
CA VAL A 26 -19.43 20.42 -46.34
C VAL A 26 -20.78 19.89 -45.80
N LEU A 27 -21.71 19.51 -46.68
CA LEU A 27 -22.98 18.90 -46.24
C LEU A 27 -22.78 17.51 -45.66
N ALA A 28 -21.87 16.70 -46.18
CA ALA A 28 -21.51 15.38 -45.62
C ALA A 28 -20.84 15.51 -44.29
N ILE A 29 -19.95 16.49 -44.10
CA ILE A 29 -19.32 16.77 -42.83
C ILE A 29 -20.35 17.29 -41.80
N ALA A 30 -21.26 18.16 -42.20
CA ALA A 30 -22.32 18.65 -41.34
C ALA A 30 -23.28 17.52 -40.88
N LEU A 31 -23.62 16.60 -41.78
CA LEU A 31 -24.45 15.43 -41.44
C LEU A 31 -23.71 14.45 -40.51
N PHE A 32 -22.38 14.35 -40.61
CA PHE A 32 -21.59 13.56 -39.66
C PHE A 32 -21.48 14.21 -38.28
N ILE A 33 -21.42 15.55 -38.20
CA ILE A 33 -21.33 16.30 -36.94
C ILE A 33 -22.71 16.38 -36.24
N TYR A 34 -23.81 16.40 -37.02
CA TYR A 34 -25.17 16.48 -36.48
C TYR A 34 -25.89 15.12 -36.43
N ALA A 35 -25.26 14.03 -36.84
CA ALA A 35 -25.83 12.71 -36.59
C ALA A 35 -25.98 12.53 -35.08
N PRO A 36 -27.16 12.20 -34.55
CA PRO A 36 -27.32 11.92 -33.13
C PRO A 36 -26.34 10.81 -32.77
N GLN A 37 -25.34 11.16 -32.00
CA GLN A 37 -24.37 10.19 -31.48
C GLN A 37 -25.19 9.12 -30.74
N PRO A 38 -24.97 7.83 -30.99
CA PRO A 38 -25.64 6.81 -30.22
C PRO A 38 -25.38 7.06 -28.74
N PRO A 39 -26.41 6.92 -27.88
CA PRO A 39 -26.28 7.21 -26.45
C PRO A 39 -25.06 6.47 -25.91
N ASN A 40 -24.16 7.25 -25.33
CA ASN A 40 -22.82 6.91 -24.89
C ASN A 40 -22.66 5.47 -24.37
N ALA A 41 -22.16 4.57 -25.17
CA ALA A 41 -21.70 3.26 -24.72
C ALA A 41 -20.63 3.37 -23.58
N LYS A 42 -19.90 4.48 -23.50
CA LYS A 42 -18.99 4.80 -22.40
C LYS A 42 -19.70 4.99 -21.05
N SER A 43 -20.93 5.52 -21.01
CA SER A 43 -21.64 5.78 -19.76
C SER A 43 -22.18 4.48 -19.13
N THR A 44 -22.62 3.55 -19.95
CA THR A 44 -23.15 2.25 -19.45
C THR A 44 -22.04 1.31 -18.98
N VAL A 45 -20.90 1.28 -19.65
CA VAL A 45 -19.73 0.49 -19.23
C VAL A 45 -19.20 1.04 -17.91
N SER A 46 -19.03 2.33 -17.76
CA SER A 46 -18.56 2.96 -16.52
C SER A 46 -19.49 2.69 -15.33
N ALA A 47 -20.81 2.72 -15.52
CA ALA A 47 -21.79 2.44 -14.47
C ALA A 47 -21.77 0.97 -14.05
N LEU A 48 -21.58 0.04 -14.99
CA LEU A 48 -21.47 -1.39 -14.70
C LEU A 48 -20.18 -1.71 -13.95
N GLU A 49 -19.05 -1.16 -14.39
CA GLU A 49 -17.75 -1.32 -13.72
C GLU A 49 -17.82 -0.81 -12.27
N THR A 50 -18.40 0.36 -12.05
CA THR A 50 -18.59 0.93 -10.71
C THR A 50 -19.46 0.03 -9.83
N SER A 51 -20.53 -0.55 -10.37
CA SER A 51 -21.40 -1.48 -9.63
C SER A 51 -20.64 -2.75 -9.22
N GLN A 52 -19.80 -3.31 -10.09
CA GLN A 52 -18.99 -4.47 -9.79
C GLN A 52 -17.93 -4.16 -8.72
N GLU A 53 -17.32 -2.99 -8.76
CA GLU A 53 -16.37 -2.56 -7.74
C GLU A 53 -17.03 -2.37 -6.37
N ILE A 54 -18.25 -1.82 -6.31
CA ILE A 54 -19.02 -1.70 -5.08
C ILE A 54 -19.32 -3.08 -4.47
N GLU A 55 -19.75 -4.03 -5.29
CA GLU A 55 -20.01 -5.40 -4.81
C GLU A 55 -18.71 -6.09 -4.34
N LEU A 56 -17.60 -5.88 -5.04
CA LEU A 56 -16.29 -6.35 -4.60
C LEU A 56 -15.89 -5.73 -3.27
N ALA A 57 -16.08 -4.43 -3.10
CA ALA A 57 -15.81 -3.70 -1.86
C ALA A 57 -16.64 -4.24 -0.69
N LYS A 58 -17.95 -4.45 -0.89
CA LYS A 58 -18.82 -5.09 0.11
C LYS A 58 -18.31 -6.47 0.50
N LYS A 59 -17.95 -7.29 -0.48
CA LYS A 59 -17.43 -8.63 -0.24
C LYS A 59 -16.14 -8.59 0.57
N VAL A 60 -15.17 -7.76 0.18
CA VAL A 60 -13.92 -7.56 0.92
C VAL A 60 -14.19 -7.14 2.36
N GLY A 61 -15.07 -6.15 2.55
CA GLY A 61 -15.41 -5.67 3.89
C GLY A 61 -16.04 -6.76 4.77
N LYS A 62 -16.99 -7.51 4.23
CA LYS A 62 -17.65 -8.62 4.97
C LYS A 62 -16.67 -9.73 5.33
N GLU A 63 -15.78 -10.10 4.42
CA GLU A 63 -14.75 -11.11 4.67
C GLU A 63 -13.78 -10.67 5.78
N ILE A 64 -13.36 -9.40 5.80
CA ILE A 64 -12.49 -8.85 6.86
C ILE A 64 -13.21 -8.88 8.21
N ILE A 65 -14.46 -8.42 8.27
CA ILE A 65 -15.26 -8.40 9.50
C ILE A 65 -15.44 -9.81 10.05
N ALA A 66 -15.78 -10.77 9.19
CA ALA A 66 -15.99 -12.15 9.58
C ALA A 66 -14.69 -12.85 10.04
N ALA A 67 -13.54 -12.45 9.48
CA ALA A 67 -12.26 -13.01 9.88
C ALA A 67 -11.82 -12.58 11.28
N CYS A 68 -12.16 -11.36 11.69
CA CYS A 68 -11.64 -10.73 12.90
C CYS A 68 -12.76 -10.10 13.76
N PRO A 69 -13.70 -10.88 14.29
CA PRO A 69 -14.78 -10.34 15.10
C PRO A 69 -14.24 -9.76 16.42
N ILE A 70 -15.00 -8.84 17.03
CA ILE A 70 -14.68 -8.30 18.34
C ILE A 70 -14.75 -9.44 19.38
N VAL A 71 -13.70 -9.53 20.20
CA VAL A 71 -13.64 -10.37 21.38
C VAL A 71 -13.57 -9.51 22.64
N THR A 72 -14.11 -9.98 23.74
CA THR A 72 -14.10 -9.25 25.02
C THR A 72 -12.70 -9.16 25.62
N ASP A 73 -11.93 -10.23 25.51
CA ASP A 73 -10.54 -10.25 25.93
C ASP A 73 -9.62 -9.75 24.80
N VAL A 74 -9.32 -8.46 24.83
CA VAL A 74 -8.46 -7.82 23.83
C VAL A 74 -7.00 -8.25 23.89
N LYS A 75 -6.57 -8.90 24.98
CA LYS A 75 -5.23 -9.49 25.15
C LYS A 75 -5.10 -10.88 24.54
N ASN A 76 -6.19 -11.46 24.09
CA ASN A 76 -6.23 -12.83 23.61
C ASN A 76 -5.38 -12.99 22.33
N LEU A 77 -4.17 -13.49 22.51
CA LEU A 77 -3.24 -13.76 21.42
C LEU A 77 -3.73 -14.88 20.49
N ALA A 78 -4.45 -15.88 21.00
CA ALA A 78 -5.01 -16.93 20.18
C ALA A 78 -6.09 -16.38 19.23
N ALA A 79 -6.90 -15.45 19.70
CA ALA A 79 -7.87 -14.75 18.85
C ALA A 79 -7.19 -13.85 17.79
N TYR A 80 -6.07 -13.21 18.17
CA TYR A 80 -5.24 -12.46 17.22
C TYR A 80 -4.64 -13.38 16.16
N ASP A 81 -4.02 -14.48 16.55
CA ASP A 81 -3.37 -15.42 15.62
C ASP A 81 -4.40 -16.08 14.70
N SER A 82 -5.59 -16.43 15.22
CA SER A 82 -6.71 -16.94 14.41
C SER A 82 -7.18 -15.92 13.36
N CYS A 83 -7.37 -14.66 13.77
CA CYS A 83 -7.71 -13.56 12.88
C CYS A 83 -6.63 -13.39 11.79
N ALA A 84 -5.35 -13.31 12.18
CA ALA A 84 -4.21 -13.17 11.28
C ALA A 84 -4.15 -14.32 10.25
N GLN A 85 -4.37 -15.56 10.71
CA GLN A 85 -4.38 -16.73 9.85
C GLN A 85 -5.55 -16.69 8.85
N LYS A 86 -6.77 -16.33 9.28
CA LYS A 86 -7.92 -16.19 8.41
C LYS A 86 -7.68 -15.13 7.36
N LEU A 87 -7.24 -13.92 7.76
CA LEU A 87 -6.95 -12.80 6.84
C LEU A 87 -5.91 -13.17 5.79
N SER A 88 -4.88 -13.93 6.16
CA SER A 88 -3.84 -14.35 5.22
C SER A 88 -4.36 -15.30 4.14
N LYS A 89 -5.42 -16.07 4.44
CA LYS A 89 -6.02 -17.08 3.54
C LYS A 89 -7.18 -16.54 2.68
N LEU A 90 -7.70 -15.35 2.97
CA LEU A 90 -8.80 -14.78 2.20
C LEU A 90 -8.37 -14.51 0.75
N LYS A 91 -8.92 -15.33 -0.16
CA LYS A 91 -8.57 -15.26 -1.58
C LYS A 91 -8.92 -13.89 -2.18
N THR A 92 -10.11 -13.38 -1.88
CA THR A 92 -10.56 -12.08 -2.40
C THR A 92 -9.60 -10.97 -1.98
N LEU A 93 -9.22 -10.93 -0.70
CA LEU A 93 -8.30 -9.93 -0.17
C LEU A 93 -6.91 -10.04 -0.82
N ARG A 94 -6.39 -11.27 -0.98
CA ARG A 94 -5.11 -11.51 -1.63
C ARG A 94 -5.11 -11.11 -3.11
N ASP A 95 -6.17 -11.45 -3.84
CA ASP A 95 -6.25 -11.19 -5.28
C ASP A 95 -6.47 -9.70 -5.60
N THR A 96 -7.03 -8.95 -4.67
CA THR A 96 -7.26 -7.50 -4.81
C THR A 96 -6.07 -6.64 -4.38
N MET A 97 -5.18 -7.14 -3.53
CA MET A 97 -4.04 -6.36 -3.08
C MET A 97 -2.88 -6.39 -4.07
N ASN A 98 -2.29 -5.24 -4.31
CA ASN A 98 -1.02 -5.09 -5.02
C ASN A 98 0.08 -4.65 -4.05
N ALA A 99 1.32 -5.05 -4.34
CA ALA A 99 2.49 -4.49 -3.68
C ALA A 99 2.96 -3.23 -4.43
N PRO A 100 3.37 -2.18 -3.73
CA PRO A 100 3.26 -2.01 -2.28
C PRO A 100 1.82 -1.63 -1.85
N PHE A 101 1.42 -2.06 -0.66
CA PHE A 101 0.18 -1.61 -0.04
C PHE A 101 0.46 -0.42 0.89
N LEU A 102 -0.30 0.65 0.77
CA LEU A 102 -0.06 1.89 1.51
C LEU A 102 -0.81 1.90 2.83
N TRP A 103 -0.13 2.24 3.93
CA TRP A 103 -0.71 2.32 5.26
C TRP A 103 -0.50 3.68 5.89
N GLY A 104 -1.60 4.31 6.31
CA GLY A 104 -1.56 5.64 6.92
C GLY A 104 -1.15 6.74 5.95
N ALA A 105 -1.30 6.51 4.69
CA ALA A 105 -0.84 7.37 3.61
C ALA A 105 -1.68 8.65 3.47
N GLN A 106 -1.10 9.68 2.89
CA GLN A 106 -1.69 11.00 2.73
C GLN A 106 -1.53 11.50 1.29
N SER A 107 -2.40 11.17 0.38
CA SER A 107 -2.65 12.01 -0.79
C SER A 107 -4.12 12.42 -0.82
N LYS A 108 -4.44 13.60 -1.34
CA LYS A 108 -5.82 14.04 -1.37
C LYS A 108 -6.56 13.31 -2.48
N VAL A 109 -7.48 12.42 -2.08
CA VAL A 109 -8.53 11.92 -2.95
C VAL A 109 -9.85 12.28 -2.26
N GLY A 110 -10.55 13.27 -2.77
CA GLY A 110 -11.72 13.83 -2.10
C GLY A 110 -11.35 14.40 -0.71
N ASN A 111 -12.01 13.93 0.33
CA ASN A 111 -11.76 14.31 1.72
C ASN A 111 -10.68 13.45 2.41
N TYR A 112 -10.13 12.45 1.71
CA TYR A 112 -9.16 11.52 2.28
C TYR A 112 -7.74 11.91 1.87
N ASN A 113 -6.82 11.74 2.80
CA ASN A 113 -5.40 11.94 2.58
C ASN A 113 -4.71 10.56 2.46
N ILE A 114 -4.40 10.15 1.25
CA ILE A 114 -3.59 8.96 0.93
C ILE A 114 -2.29 9.47 0.29
N LYS A 115 -1.14 9.18 0.85
CA LYS A 115 0.12 9.64 0.31
C LYS A 115 0.95 8.46 -0.18
N ASP A 116 1.40 8.53 -1.40
CA ASP A 116 2.41 7.62 -1.90
C ASP A 116 3.74 7.90 -1.18
N SER A 117 4.07 7.06 -0.20
CA SER A 117 5.26 7.20 0.63
C SER A 117 5.84 5.82 0.92
N GLN A 118 7.10 5.64 0.61
CA GLN A 118 7.83 4.41 0.91
C GLN A 118 7.85 4.07 2.41
N THR A 119 7.73 5.09 3.28
CA THR A 119 7.69 4.87 4.74
C THR A 119 6.43 4.18 5.23
N THR A 120 5.37 4.18 4.43
CA THR A 120 4.08 3.57 4.75
C THR A 120 3.74 2.39 3.84
N ALA A 121 4.65 1.98 2.96
CA ALA A 121 4.44 0.88 2.04
C ALA A 121 4.74 -0.46 2.71
N PHE A 122 3.85 -1.42 2.54
CA PHE A 122 3.98 -2.77 3.09
C PHE A 122 3.82 -3.83 2.00
N ASP A 123 4.45 -4.97 2.24
CA ASP A 123 4.10 -6.19 1.53
C ASP A 123 2.65 -6.58 1.89
N PRO A 124 1.83 -7.00 0.93
CA PRO A 124 0.43 -7.35 1.18
C PRO A 124 0.23 -8.39 2.29
N LEU A 125 1.08 -9.41 2.38
CA LEU A 125 0.99 -10.39 3.46
C LEU A 125 1.29 -9.77 4.83
N VAL A 126 2.32 -8.91 4.89
CA VAL A 126 2.69 -8.20 6.13
C VAL A 126 1.49 -7.38 6.63
N TRP A 127 0.85 -6.64 5.74
CA TRP A 127 -0.31 -5.84 6.12
C TRP A 127 -1.48 -6.70 6.58
N ARG A 128 -1.87 -7.71 5.81
CA ARG A 128 -3.01 -8.58 6.14
C ARG A 128 -2.79 -9.31 7.46
N ARG A 129 -1.64 -9.93 7.62
CA ARG A 129 -1.41 -10.87 8.73
C ARG A 129 -0.97 -10.18 10.01
N ILE A 130 -0.21 -9.10 9.90
CA ILE A 130 0.36 -8.43 11.08
C ILE A 130 -0.46 -7.21 11.47
N TYR A 131 -0.66 -6.28 10.54
CA TYR A 131 -1.28 -4.99 10.88
C TYR A 131 -2.79 -5.05 10.95
N LEU A 132 -3.46 -5.63 9.95
CA LEU A 132 -4.91 -5.70 9.93
C LEU A 132 -5.45 -6.53 11.11
N ALA A 133 -4.75 -7.59 11.51
CA ALA A 133 -5.13 -8.43 12.63
C ALA A 133 -5.06 -7.73 14.00
N THR A 134 -4.41 -6.57 14.10
CA THR A 134 -4.45 -5.75 15.32
C THR A 134 -5.81 -5.07 15.54
N PHE A 135 -6.67 -5.11 14.54
CA PHE A 135 -8.04 -4.61 14.63
C PHE A 135 -9.02 -5.76 14.76
N MET A 136 -10.12 -5.47 15.43
CA MET A 136 -11.32 -6.30 15.51
C MET A 136 -12.46 -5.52 14.90
N PHE A 137 -13.39 -6.20 14.25
CA PHE A 137 -14.44 -5.56 13.48
C PHE A 137 -15.82 -6.00 13.93
N LYS A 138 -16.84 -5.17 13.67
CA LYS A 138 -18.24 -5.45 13.98
C LYS A 138 -19.17 -4.85 12.93
N GLY A 139 -20.41 -5.34 12.92
CA GLY A 139 -21.46 -4.78 12.03
C GLY A 139 -21.24 -5.10 10.57
N GLU A 140 -21.71 -4.22 9.70
CA GLU A 140 -21.62 -4.31 8.26
C GLU A 140 -20.67 -3.24 7.71
N PRO A 141 -19.93 -3.52 6.63
CA PRO A 141 -19.11 -2.51 5.98
C PRO A 141 -20.02 -1.46 5.31
N GLN A 142 -19.67 -0.19 5.44
CA GLN A 142 -20.32 0.89 4.68
C GLN A 142 -19.43 1.24 3.49
N ILE A 143 -20.06 1.49 2.35
CA ILE A 143 -19.33 1.76 1.11
C ILE A 143 -19.64 3.20 0.69
N GLU A 144 -18.58 3.96 0.49
CA GLU A 144 -18.64 5.32 -0.05
C GLU A 144 -17.90 5.37 -1.38
N GLN A 145 -18.46 6.06 -2.35
CA GLN A 145 -17.77 6.34 -3.61
C GLN A 145 -17.35 7.81 -3.66
N VAL A 146 -16.05 8.03 -3.90
CA VAL A 146 -15.48 9.37 -4.03
C VAL A 146 -14.68 9.42 -5.33
N ASN A 147 -15.28 9.99 -6.37
CA ASN A 147 -14.75 9.96 -7.73
C ASN A 147 -14.54 8.49 -8.20
N ASN A 148 -13.32 8.14 -8.57
CA ASN A 148 -12.94 6.77 -8.99
C ASN A 148 -12.49 5.89 -7.82
N LEU A 149 -12.57 6.39 -6.60
CA LEU A 149 -12.14 5.67 -5.40
C LEU A 149 -13.36 5.14 -4.65
N ILE A 150 -13.32 3.88 -4.27
CA ILE A 150 -14.28 3.29 -3.35
C ILE A 150 -13.63 3.18 -1.98
N VAL A 151 -14.31 3.71 -0.98
CA VAL A 151 -13.90 3.69 0.41
C VAL A 151 -14.74 2.67 1.16
N ILE A 152 -14.09 1.68 1.75
CA ILE A 152 -14.73 0.67 2.60
C ILE A 152 -14.54 1.11 4.04
N HIS A 153 -15.62 1.50 4.69
CA HIS A 153 -15.65 1.84 6.11
C HIS A 153 -15.88 0.57 6.93
N LEU A 154 -14.91 0.23 7.75
CA LEU A 154 -14.94 -0.94 8.62
C LEU A 154 -15.04 -0.49 10.09
N PRO A 155 -16.22 -0.61 10.72
CA PRO A 155 -16.37 -0.30 12.15
C PRO A 155 -15.43 -1.19 12.96
N THR A 156 -14.56 -0.58 13.76
CA THR A 156 -13.44 -1.31 14.35
C THR A 156 -13.18 -0.96 15.81
N GLN A 157 -12.46 -1.86 16.46
CA GLN A 157 -11.81 -1.66 17.75
C GLN A 157 -10.38 -2.18 17.66
N PHE A 158 -9.43 -1.37 18.14
CA PHE A 158 -8.02 -1.75 18.18
C PHE A 158 -7.75 -2.65 19.38
N ARG A 159 -6.88 -3.65 19.23
CA ARG A 159 -6.38 -4.52 20.31
C ARG A 159 -5.28 -3.78 21.07
N ASN A 160 -5.63 -3.00 22.07
CA ASN A 160 -4.72 -2.03 22.70
C ASN A 160 -4.06 -2.50 24.00
N GLN A 161 -4.12 -3.78 24.30
CA GLN A 161 -3.63 -4.31 25.59
C GLN A 161 -2.64 -5.47 25.47
N PHE A 162 -2.06 -5.69 24.30
CA PHE A 162 -0.99 -6.67 24.16
C PHE A 162 0.28 -6.23 24.90
N ASP A 163 1.02 -7.19 25.37
CA ASP A 163 2.34 -6.94 25.95
C ASP A 163 3.34 -6.44 24.88
N ILE A 164 4.39 -5.77 25.35
CA ILE A 164 5.51 -5.35 24.52
C ILE A 164 6.06 -6.56 23.76
N GLY A 165 6.30 -6.40 22.46
CA GLY A 165 6.76 -7.47 21.57
C GLY A 165 5.64 -8.31 20.93
N ALA A 166 4.42 -8.26 21.44
CA ALA A 166 3.26 -8.87 20.79
C ALA A 166 2.70 -7.98 19.65
N TYR A 167 2.91 -6.68 19.72
CA TYR A 167 2.51 -5.76 18.67
C TYR A 167 3.52 -5.70 17.53
N PRO A 168 3.07 -5.52 16.29
CA PRO A 168 3.94 -5.10 15.21
C PRO A 168 4.40 -3.66 15.45
N TYR A 169 5.57 -3.31 14.93
CA TYR A 169 5.97 -1.91 14.87
C TYR A 169 4.88 -1.10 14.14
N PRO A 170 4.63 0.13 14.55
CA PRO A 170 5.28 0.88 15.64
C PRO A 170 4.41 1.01 16.89
N PHE A 171 3.44 0.15 17.10
CA PHE A 171 2.42 0.31 18.14
C PHE A 171 2.97 0.45 19.56
N TRP A 172 4.14 -0.10 19.83
CA TRP A 172 4.75 -0.05 21.15
C TRP A 172 6.00 0.84 21.23
N HIS A 173 6.42 1.44 20.11
CA HIS A 173 7.57 2.33 20.08
C HIS A 173 7.27 3.80 20.26
N SER A 174 6.08 4.22 19.92
CA SER A 174 5.71 5.62 19.95
C SER A 174 4.24 5.75 20.28
N SER A 175 3.97 5.87 21.57
CA SER A 175 2.63 6.10 22.07
C SER A 175 1.94 7.25 21.34
N LYS A 176 2.65 8.36 21.15
CA LYS A 176 2.10 9.54 20.49
C LYS A 176 1.69 9.33 19.04
N LYS A 177 2.42 8.48 18.30
CA LYS A 177 2.16 8.25 16.87
C LYS A 177 0.95 7.36 16.65
N TRP A 178 0.67 6.45 17.57
CA TRP A 178 -0.35 5.41 17.44
C TRP A 178 -1.51 5.52 18.41
N ASP A 179 -1.46 6.47 19.35
CA ASP A 179 -2.56 6.79 20.26
C ASP A 179 -3.91 6.89 19.55
N SER A 180 -3.90 7.54 18.40
CA SER A 180 -5.10 7.74 17.61
C SER A 180 -5.70 6.45 17.02
N TYR A 181 -4.91 5.38 16.87
CA TYR A 181 -5.42 4.07 16.43
C TYR A 181 -6.17 3.37 17.55
N GLN A 182 -5.73 3.52 18.79
CA GLN A 182 -6.38 2.91 19.95
C GLN A 182 -7.82 3.42 20.14
N GLN A 183 -8.06 4.65 19.78
CA GLN A 183 -9.37 5.28 19.89
C GLN A 183 -10.15 5.33 18.56
N SER A 184 -9.59 4.82 17.48
CA SER A 184 -10.25 4.80 16.17
C SER A 184 -11.52 3.97 16.20
N THR A 185 -12.60 4.49 15.64
CA THR A 185 -13.88 3.81 15.50
C THR A 185 -14.03 3.09 14.18
N GLU A 186 -13.23 3.48 13.19
CA GLU A 186 -13.28 2.94 11.86
C GLU A 186 -11.88 2.77 11.24
N LEU A 187 -11.73 1.72 10.45
CA LEU A 187 -10.66 1.56 9.50
C LEU A 187 -11.21 1.80 8.10
N LEU A 188 -10.55 2.63 7.34
CA LEU A 188 -10.88 2.94 5.96
C LEU A 188 -9.96 2.16 5.04
N VAL A 189 -10.52 1.42 4.09
CA VAL A 189 -9.76 0.66 3.08
C VAL A 189 -10.15 1.16 1.70
N PHE A 190 -9.17 1.43 0.86
CA PHE A 190 -9.35 2.09 -0.42
C PHE A 190 -9.24 1.10 -1.57
N LEU A 191 -10.27 1.06 -2.41
CA LEU A 191 -10.33 0.25 -3.62
C LEU A 191 -10.42 1.19 -4.84
N GLU A 192 -9.59 0.92 -5.84
CA GLU A 192 -9.58 1.63 -7.11
C GLU A 192 -9.27 0.64 -8.23
N GLN A 193 -10.07 0.63 -9.28
CA GLN A 193 -9.91 -0.28 -10.42
C GLN A 193 -9.79 -1.75 -10.00
N GLY A 194 -10.66 -2.19 -9.07
CA GLY A 194 -10.67 -3.55 -8.54
C GLY A 194 -9.46 -3.92 -7.68
N LYS A 195 -8.62 -2.94 -7.28
CA LYS A 195 -7.42 -3.17 -6.47
C LYS A 195 -7.42 -2.35 -5.19
N LEU A 196 -7.06 -3.01 -4.09
CA LEU A 196 -6.84 -2.34 -2.82
C LEU A 196 -5.51 -1.59 -2.87
N LYS A 197 -5.58 -0.29 -2.69
CA LYS A 197 -4.43 0.63 -2.77
C LYS A 197 -3.81 0.90 -1.41
N GLY A 198 -4.62 0.95 -0.38
CA GLY A 198 -4.16 1.29 0.95
C GLY A 198 -5.27 1.29 1.98
N ALA A 199 -4.88 1.62 3.20
CA ALA A 199 -5.80 1.82 4.31
C ALA A 199 -5.32 2.95 5.22
N LEU A 200 -6.25 3.55 5.94
CA LEU A 200 -5.94 4.47 7.02
C LEU A 200 -7.04 4.40 8.09
N ARG A 201 -6.76 4.89 9.29
CA ARG A 201 -7.79 5.08 10.29
C ARG A 201 -8.68 6.28 9.94
N SER A 202 -9.93 6.20 10.32
CA SER A 202 -10.83 7.37 10.30
C SER A 202 -10.32 8.48 11.25
N ALA A 203 -10.63 9.73 10.93
CA ALA A 203 -10.44 10.86 11.83
C ALA A 203 -11.40 10.82 13.04
N VAL A 204 -12.49 10.05 12.91
CA VAL A 204 -13.48 9.87 13.99
C VAL A 204 -12.88 8.97 15.07
N VAL A 205 -12.84 9.47 16.28
CA VAL A 205 -12.28 8.76 17.44
C VAL A 205 -13.27 8.75 18.60
N ASP A 206 -13.28 7.66 19.33
CA ASP A 206 -13.97 7.54 20.61
C ASP A 206 -12.97 7.83 21.72
N ARG A 207 -13.03 9.03 22.28
CA ARG A 207 -12.13 9.48 23.33
C ARG A 207 -12.32 8.75 24.69
N GLN A 208 -13.44 8.03 24.86
CA GLN A 208 -13.70 7.24 26.06
C GLN A 208 -12.95 5.91 26.04
N ARG A 209 -12.52 5.43 24.86
CA ARG A 209 -11.70 4.22 24.76
C ARG A 209 -10.37 4.44 25.43
N PRO A 210 -9.94 3.51 26.32
CA PRO A 210 -8.68 3.66 27.02
C PRO A 210 -7.50 3.62 26.05
N LYS A 211 -6.49 4.44 26.34
CA LYS A 211 -5.18 4.37 25.73
C LYS A 211 -4.23 3.63 26.63
N VAL A 212 -3.42 2.76 26.06
CA VAL A 212 -2.32 2.10 26.73
C VAL A 212 -1.02 2.70 26.24
N ASN A 213 -0.24 3.28 27.14
CA ASN A 213 1.08 3.78 26.81
C ASN A 213 2.07 2.63 26.78
N HIS A 214 2.53 2.30 25.58
CA HIS A 214 3.66 1.42 25.38
C HIS A 214 4.89 2.30 25.17
N ALA A 215 5.62 2.60 26.25
CA ALA A 215 6.87 3.32 26.14
C ALA A 215 7.94 2.40 25.51
N TRP A 216 8.67 2.95 24.55
CA TRP A 216 9.86 2.28 24.06
C TRP A 216 10.90 2.20 25.18
N ASP A 217 11.40 1.01 25.46
CA ASP A 217 12.34 0.72 26.54
C ASP A 217 13.82 0.93 26.14
N GLY A 218 14.07 1.53 24.99
CA GLY A 218 15.42 1.73 24.44
C GLY A 218 16.00 0.52 23.72
N LYS A 219 15.29 -0.62 23.69
CA LYS A 219 15.77 -1.84 23.03
C LYS A 219 15.26 -1.95 21.62
N TRP A 220 16.03 -2.63 20.82
CA TRP A 220 15.66 -2.93 19.44
C TRP A 220 14.72 -4.14 19.41
N ILE A 221 13.74 -4.15 18.50
CA ILE A 221 12.86 -5.32 18.32
C ILE A 221 13.65 -6.58 18.06
N TRP A 222 14.73 -6.45 17.33
CA TRP A 222 15.47 -7.60 16.82
C TRP A 222 16.64 -8.00 17.71
N THR A 223 17.33 -7.02 18.26
CA THR A 223 18.42 -7.20 19.20
C THR A 223 18.28 -6.22 20.35
N ASP A 224 18.48 -6.65 21.58
CA ASP A 224 18.54 -5.76 22.72
C ASP A 224 19.84 -4.93 22.74
N ALA A 225 19.96 -4.03 23.73
CA ALA A 225 21.13 -3.19 23.90
C ALA A 225 22.45 -3.97 24.13
N HIS A 226 22.36 -5.26 24.48
CA HIS A 226 23.50 -6.16 24.72
C HIS A 226 23.73 -7.11 23.54
N GLY A 227 23.07 -6.90 22.40
CA GLY A 227 23.16 -7.79 21.24
C GLY A 227 22.37 -9.09 21.38
N LYS A 228 21.64 -9.28 22.49
CA LYS A 228 20.77 -10.44 22.67
C LYS A 228 19.53 -10.31 21.81
N GLN A 229 19.09 -11.42 21.30
CA GLN A 229 17.92 -11.45 20.43
C GLN A 229 16.64 -11.42 21.28
N PRO A 230 15.60 -10.72 20.83
CA PRO A 230 14.29 -10.83 21.44
C PRO A 230 13.78 -12.26 21.32
N TYR A 231 13.04 -12.71 22.32
CA TYR A 231 12.39 -14.02 22.32
C TYR A 231 11.24 -14.15 21.31
N VAL A 232 10.78 -13.02 20.77
CA VAL A 232 9.72 -12.96 19.75
C VAL A 232 10.31 -12.48 18.44
N THR A 233 10.14 -13.24 17.37
CA THR A 233 10.46 -12.79 16.02
C THR A 233 9.18 -12.45 15.28
N LEU A 234 9.17 -11.33 14.57
CA LEU A 234 8.01 -10.94 13.76
C LEU A 234 7.81 -11.88 12.56
N TYR A 235 8.87 -12.49 12.07
CA TYR A 235 8.78 -13.48 10.99
C TYR A 235 8.03 -14.75 11.44
N THR A 236 8.23 -15.21 12.66
CA THR A 236 7.53 -16.38 13.19
C THR A 236 6.01 -16.20 13.21
N ARG A 237 5.53 -14.96 13.42
CA ARG A 237 4.10 -14.65 13.35
C ARG A 237 3.64 -14.34 11.93
N LEU A 238 4.51 -13.85 11.08
CA LEU A 238 4.18 -13.50 9.70
C LEU A 238 3.98 -14.75 8.84
N PHE A 239 4.84 -15.72 8.97
CA PHE A 239 4.84 -16.92 8.16
C PHE A 239 4.13 -18.09 8.84
N SER A 240 3.68 -19.06 8.06
CA SER A 240 3.12 -20.30 8.58
C SER A 240 4.17 -21.10 9.35
N PRO A 241 3.80 -21.81 10.42
CA PRO A 241 4.76 -22.63 11.16
C PRO A 241 5.46 -23.70 10.31
N SER A 242 4.80 -24.13 9.22
CA SER A 242 5.34 -25.10 8.26
C SER A 242 6.25 -24.49 7.20
N ASN A 243 6.44 -23.17 7.17
CA ASN A 243 7.25 -22.51 6.16
C ASN A 243 8.75 -22.78 6.40
N PRO A 244 9.41 -23.58 5.53
CA PRO A 244 10.79 -23.99 5.74
C PRO A 244 11.82 -22.87 5.52
N HIS A 245 11.38 -21.72 5.02
CA HIS A 245 12.24 -20.59 4.67
C HIS A 245 12.41 -19.58 5.80
N VAL A 246 11.61 -19.65 6.88
CA VAL A 246 11.61 -18.64 7.97
C VAL A 246 12.98 -18.48 8.61
N ALA A 247 13.63 -19.57 8.99
CA ALA A 247 14.96 -19.52 9.62
C ALA A 247 15.99 -18.84 8.69
N LYS A 248 15.88 -19.06 7.38
CA LYS A 248 16.79 -18.44 6.40
C LYS A 248 16.51 -16.94 6.24
N VAL A 249 15.25 -16.51 6.27
CA VAL A 249 14.90 -15.08 6.25
C VAL A 249 15.43 -14.39 7.49
N ASP A 250 15.24 -15.00 8.66
CA ASP A 250 15.74 -14.49 9.93
C ASP A 250 17.28 -14.31 9.89
N ALA A 251 18.00 -15.35 9.49
CA ALA A 251 19.46 -15.32 9.40
C ALA A 251 19.94 -14.25 8.40
N ALA A 252 19.31 -14.17 7.24
CA ALA A 252 19.68 -13.19 6.21
C ALA A 252 19.40 -11.76 6.67
N TYR A 253 18.27 -11.51 7.34
CA TYR A 253 17.99 -10.20 7.92
C TYR A 253 19.02 -9.80 8.96
N ARG A 254 19.37 -10.71 9.87
CA ARG A 254 20.36 -10.44 10.93
C ARG A 254 21.72 -10.07 10.36
N ALA A 255 22.18 -10.83 9.36
CA ALA A 255 23.46 -10.53 8.70
C ALA A 255 23.44 -9.16 8.02
N PHE A 256 22.35 -8.84 7.32
CA PHE A 256 22.15 -7.55 6.67
C PHE A 256 22.08 -6.40 7.69
N GLU A 257 21.24 -6.54 8.71
CA GLU A 257 21.02 -5.56 9.77
C GLU A 257 22.31 -5.26 10.56
N ALA A 258 23.07 -6.30 10.93
CA ALA A 258 24.33 -6.14 11.63
C ALA A 258 25.35 -5.33 10.81
N LYS A 259 25.40 -5.55 9.49
CA LYS A 259 26.28 -4.79 8.60
C LYS A 259 25.81 -3.33 8.46
N LEU A 260 24.49 -3.08 8.37
CA LEU A 260 23.95 -1.72 8.32
C LEU A 260 24.27 -0.92 9.59
N ARG A 261 24.28 -1.58 10.77
CA ARG A 261 24.61 -0.91 12.05
C ARG A 261 26.06 -0.45 12.13
N GLN A 262 26.97 -1.07 11.41
CA GLN A 262 28.36 -0.66 11.32
C GLN A 262 28.56 0.59 10.44
N ASN A 263 27.51 1.06 9.81
CA ASN A 263 27.54 2.16 8.85
C ASN A 263 26.69 3.34 9.29
N ALA A 264 26.79 4.44 8.56
CA ALA A 264 26.00 5.64 8.76
C ALA A 264 24.48 5.45 8.60
N CYS A 265 24.02 4.25 8.22
CA CYS A 265 22.60 3.91 8.07
C CYS A 265 21.81 4.12 9.37
N VAL A 266 22.42 3.88 10.52
CA VAL A 266 21.80 4.07 11.84
C VAL A 266 21.37 5.52 12.09
N VAL A 267 22.03 6.48 11.49
CA VAL A 267 21.74 7.93 11.68
C VAL A 267 20.31 8.25 11.24
N CYS A 268 19.81 7.54 10.22
CA CYS A 268 18.48 7.79 9.66
C CYS A 268 17.51 6.62 9.87
N HIS A 269 17.99 5.37 9.81
CA HIS A 269 17.14 4.17 9.77
C HIS A 269 16.93 3.51 11.14
N SER A 270 17.03 4.28 12.21
CA SER A 270 16.78 3.84 13.58
C SER A 270 15.69 4.66 14.27
N PRO A 271 15.00 4.12 15.30
CA PRO A 271 13.90 4.82 15.98
C PRO A 271 14.31 6.12 16.65
N ASP A 272 15.52 6.20 17.13
CA ASP A 272 16.15 7.33 17.81
C ASP A 272 16.99 8.21 16.88
N ASN A 273 16.70 8.19 15.58
CA ASN A 273 17.52 8.88 14.59
C ASN A 273 17.70 10.37 14.94
N ALA A 274 18.97 10.80 14.93
CA ALA A 274 19.36 12.17 15.24
C ALA A 274 18.87 13.16 14.19
N SER A 275 18.65 12.73 12.96
CA SER A 275 18.19 13.58 11.86
C SER A 275 16.73 14.01 11.99
N LYS A 276 15.95 13.38 12.89
CA LYS A 276 14.50 13.59 13.06
C LYS A 276 13.69 13.48 11.76
N GLN A 277 14.28 12.91 10.73
CA GLN A 277 13.56 12.58 9.50
C GLN A 277 12.59 11.43 9.77
N ASN A 278 11.64 11.23 8.88
CA ASN A 278 10.72 10.08 8.99
C ASN A 278 11.33 8.87 8.26
N PRO A 279 12.25 8.13 8.91
CA PRO A 279 13.01 7.09 8.24
C PRO A 279 12.22 5.83 8.05
N LEU A 280 12.63 5.06 7.05
CA LEU A 280 12.33 3.65 6.97
C LEU A 280 13.12 2.95 8.07
N LEU A 281 12.43 2.41 9.07
CA LEU A 281 13.09 1.83 10.25
C LEU A 281 13.52 0.38 10.00
N ILE A 282 14.17 0.14 8.86
CA ILE A 282 14.57 -1.19 8.39
C ILE A 282 15.57 -1.90 9.30
N LEU A 283 16.28 -1.15 10.14
CA LEU A 283 17.23 -1.68 11.11
C LEU A 283 16.59 -2.29 12.35
N SER A 284 15.33 -1.99 12.59
CA SER A 284 14.66 -2.40 13.83
C SER A 284 13.39 -3.19 13.57
N TYR A 285 12.91 -3.19 12.34
CA TYR A 285 11.61 -3.76 11.97
C TYR A 285 11.72 -4.68 10.79
N PRO A 286 11.90 -5.98 11.03
CA PRO A 286 12.04 -6.98 9.98
C PRO A 286 10.89 -6.94 8.97
N ASN A 287 9.66 -6.73 9.42
CA ASN A 287 8.50 -6.65 8.51
C ASN A 287 8.60 -5.48 7.52
N GLN A 288 9.07 -4.33 7.98
CA GLN A 288 9.28 -3.18 7.11
C GLN A 288 10.47 -3.42 6.16
N ALA A 289 11.56 -4.00 6.69
CA ALA A 289 12.69 -4.40 5.87
C ALA A 289 12.27 -5.40 4.77
N LEU A 290 11.46 -6.41 5.13
CA LEU A 290 10.94 -7.38 4.18
C LEU A 290 10.09 -6.71 3.09
N SER A 291 9.22 -5.77 3.46
CA SER A 291 8.37 -5.04 2.52
C SER A 291 9.18 -4.21 1.52
N LEU A 292 10.35 -3.73 1.92
CA LEU A 292 11.20 -2.86 1.13
C LEU A 292 12.46 -3.56 0.59
N ARG A 293 12.54 -4.87 0.68
CA ARG A 293 13.74 -5.66 0.36
C ARG A 293 14.33 -5.37 -1.02
N HIS A 294 13.49 -5.30 -2.06
CA HIS A 294 13.94 -5.01 -3.42
C HIS A 294 14.32 -3.54 -3.60
N GLU A 295 13.54 -2.64 -3.01
CA GLU A 295 13.85 -1.21 -3.04
C GLU A 295 15.16 -0.92 -2.33
N THR A 296 15.42 -1.56 -1.19
CA THR A 296 16.69 -1.42 -0.46
C THR A 296 17.87 -1.84 -1.32
N VAL A 297 17.79 -2.99 -2.02
CA VAL A 297 18.82 -3.41 -2.96
C VAL A 297 19.05 -2.35 -4.03
N ARG A 298 17.98 -1.83 -4.62
CA ARG A 298 18.04 -0.82 -5.68
C ARG A 298 18.72 0.45 -5.18
N GLN A 299 18.29 0.98 -4.03
CA GLN A 299 18.82 2.23 -3.48
C GLN A 299 20.33 2.14 -3.18
N ILE A 300 20.82 1.00 -2.67
CA ILE A 300 22.24 0.80 -2.41
C ILE A 300 23.02 0.65 -3.73
N LYS A 301 22.50 -0.11 -4.71
CA LYS A 301 23.13 -0.29 -6.03
C LYS A 301 23.25 1.01 -6.80
N GLU A 302 22.21 1.82 -6.81
CA GLU A 302 22.17 3.10 -7.51
C GLU A 302 22.91 4.23 -6.76
N LYS A 303 23.58 3.90 -5.67
CA LYS A 303 24.30 4.88 -4.82
C LYS A 303 23.41 6.02 -4.28
N ARG A 304 22.10 5.80 -4.20
CA ARG A 304 21.16 6.77 -3.61
C ARG A 304 21.16 6.71 -2.09
N MET A 305 21.53 5.54 -1.53
CA MET A 305 21.68 5.32 -0.10
C MET A 305 23.05 4.69 0.20
N PRO A 306 23.71 5.16 1.24
CA PRO A 306 23.43 6.39 1.95
C PRO A 306 23.69 7.63 1.07
N PRO A 307 23.12 8.81 1.41
CA PRO A 307 23.40 10.06 0.69
C PRO A 307 24.91 10.37 0.60
N PRO A 308 25.35 11.32 -0.23
CA PRO A 308 26.74 11.45 -0.75
C PRO A 308 27.89 11.33 0.22
N ALA A 309 27.66 11.53 1.53
CA ALA A 309 28.69 11.37 2.58
C ALA A 309 28.77 9.95 3.16
N GLY A 310 27.98 8.99 2.61
CA GLY A 310 27.89 7.64 3.15
C GLY A 310 29.06 6.73 2.79
N ILE A 311 28.77 5.49 2.39
CA ILE A 311 29.79 4.49 2.09
C ILE A 311 30.69 4.97 0.95
N VAL A 312 31.93 5.26 1.27
CA VAL A 312 32.94 5.73 0.31
C VAL A 312 33.64 4.53 -0.36
N ASP A 313 33.72 3.40 0.35
CA ASP A 313 34.36 2.19 -0.14
C ASP A 313 33.40 1.34 -1.00
N ASP A 314 33.79 1.11 -2.25
CA ASP A 314 33.03 0.27 -3.18
C ASP A 314 33.01 -1.20 -2.76
N GLN A 315 34.03 -1.71 -2.06
CA GLN A 315 34.05 -3.08 -1.54
C GLN A 315 32.98 -3.26 -0.45
N GLU A 316 32.88 -2.32 0.46
CA GLU A 316 31.86 -2.31 1.50
C GLU A 316 30.44 -2.22 0.90
N ARG A 317 30.28 -1.39 -0.12
CA ARG A 317 29.01 -1.29 -0.86
C ARG A 317 28.61 -2.63 -1.51
N GLN A 318 29.58 -3.33 -2.12
CA GLN A 318 29.32 -4.64 -2.71
C GLN A 318 28.92 -5.68 -1.65
N GLN A 319 29.54 -5.67 -0.47
CA GLN A 319 29.13 -6.54 0.64
C GLN A 319 27.69 -6.25 1.08
N LEU A 320 27.31 -4.98 1.20
CA LEU A 320 25.94 -4.60 1.54
C LEU A 320 24.94 -5.03 0.46
N ILE A 321 25.28 -4.87 -0.81
CA ILE A 321 24.43 -5.33 -1.92
C ILE A 321 24.22 -6.84 -1.84
N GLN A 322 25.27 -7.62 -1.61
CA GLN A 322 25.19 -9.08 -1.49
C GLN A 322 24.27 -9.50 -0.32
N LEU A 323 24.44 -8.88 0.85
CA LEU A 323 23.61 -9.16 2.02
C LEU A 323 22.15 -8.76 1.78
N ALA A 324 21.91 -7.59 1.21
CA ALA A 324 20.55 -7.14 0.86
C ALA A 324 19.89 -8.07 -0.16
N GLN A 325 20.64 -8.53 -1.17
CA GLN A 325 20.13 -9.48 -2.17
C GLN A 325 19.83 -10.85 -1.55
N ALA A 326 20.70 -11.34 -0.66
CA ALA A 326 20.46 -12.60 0.06
C ALA A 326 19.18 -12.52 0.91
N PHE A 327 18.98 -11.39 1.60
CA PHE A 327 17.77 -11.14 2.36
C PHE A 327 16.53 -11.06 1.44
N ALA A 328 16.61 -10.33 0.32
CA ALA A 328 15.50 -10.22 -0.63
C ALA A 328 15.11 -11.60 -1.20
N GLN A 329 16.08 -12.40 -1.61
CA GLN A 329 15.83 -13.76 -2.14
C GLN A 329 15.23 -14.71 -1.10
N ALA A 330 15.72 -14.64 0.14
CA ALA A 330 15.15 -15.44 1.24
C ALA A 330 13.70 -15.03 1.51
N GLY A 331 13.43 -13.73 1.55
CA GLY A 331 12.09 -13.17 1.71
C GLY A 331 11.14 -13.59 0.59
N ASP A 332 11.59 -13.52 -0.67
CA ASP A 332 10.79 -13.96 -1.81
C ASP A 332 10.39 -15.43 -1.71
N LYS A 333 11.32 -16.30 -1.34
CA LYS A 333 11.03 -17.73 -1.16
C LYS A 333 10.02 -17.97 -0.06
N ALA A 334 10.16 -17.26 1.06
CA ALA A 334 9.22 -17.39 2.17
C ALA A 334 7.82 -16.87 1.80
N LEU A 335 7.73 -15.74 1.11
CA LEU A 335 6.46 -15.18 0.64
C LEU A 335 5.80 -16.06 -0.43
N ALA A 336 6.58 -16.61 -1.36
CA ALA A 336 6.08 -17.52 -2.38
C ALA A 336 5.49 -18.80 -1.78
N TYR A 337 6.08 -19.31 -0.70
CA TYR A 337 5.53 -20.46 0.04
C TYR A 337 4.14 -20.14 0.63
N GLU A 338 3.91 -18.92 1.06
CA GLU A 338 2.59 -18.47 1.54
C GLU A 338 1.59 -18.19 0.38
N GLY A 339 2.00 -18.40 -0.87
CA GLY A 339 1.17 -18.17 -2.04
C GLY A 339 1.10 -16.71 -2.49
N GLU A 340 2.03 -15.88 -2.04
CA GLU A 340 2.11 -14.48 -2.48
C GLU A 340 2.73 -14.37 -3.88
N LYS A 341 2.22 -13.42 -4.66
CA LYS A 341 2.81 -13.07 -5.96
C LYS A 341 4.07 -12.24 -5.72
N ILE A 342 5.20 -12.75 -6.13
CA ILE A 342 6.46 -12.03 -6.05
C ILE A 342 6.57 -11.11 -7.26
N THR A 343 6.35 -9.83 -7.04
CA THR A 343 6.67 -8.80 -8.03
C THR A 343 8.16 -8.48 -7.90
N SER A 344 9.00 -9.06 -8.75
CA SER A 344 10.36 -8.57 -8.92
C SER A 344 10.24 -7.09 -9.31
N GLY A 345 10.84 -6.20 -8.51
CA GLY A 345 10.76 -4.75 -8.70
C GLY A 345 11.29 -4.26 -10.05
N LYS A 346 10.58 -4.62 -11.10
CA LYS A 346 10.67 -4.03 -12.42
C LYS A 346 9.54 -2.99 -12.48
N ASN A 347 9.85 -1.80 -12.04
CA ASN A 347 9.21 -0.56 -12.48
C ASN A 347 10.30 0.47 -12.71
#